data_0cc9a5939a48c47fc18b4d58a7282a2f
#
_entry.id   0cc9a5939a48c47fc18b4d58a7282a2f
#
_cell.length_a   1.000
_cell.length_b   1.000
_cell.length_c   1.000
_cell.angle_alpha   90.00
_cell.angle_beta   90.00
_cell.angle_gamma   90.00
#
_symmetry.space_group_name_H-M   'P 1'
#
loop_
_entity.id
_entity.type
_entity.pdbx_description
1 polymer ?
#
loop_
_entity_poly.entity_id
_entity_poly.type
_entity_poly.pdbx_seq_one_letter_code
_entity_poly.pdbx_strand_id
1 'polypeptide(L)'
;MKRLFLYALVGLTLVSLVLVGCGAKTTKVRVATDASWPPFEYVDEQTKEIVGFDIDLMKAIAEKGGFEVEFINVSWDPLLAGMAQCQYDASISAMTITEDRKQSFNFSEPYFAAGQVVTVRLDNTDITGKDTLSGKTVGAQIGTTGAIETEKIAGATLKTYDDIGLAFQDLMNGQIDAVVADNPLALGYIGKNPDKLKTAGDVFTDXXXXXXXXXXXXXXXXXXXXXXXXXXXXXXIDSLVTKWIGSAGQ
;
A
#
# COMPACT_ATOMS: atom_id res chain seq x y z
N MET A 1 32.43 -61.84 16.66
CA MET A 1 31.33 -61.54 15.78
C MET A 1 30.23 -60.73 16.49
N LYS A 2 29.77 -61.10 17.68
CA LYS A 2 28.67 -60.36 18.42
C LYS A 2 29.03 -58.92 18.76
N ARG A 3 30.26 -58.57 19.11
CA ARG A 3 30.68 -57.23 19.46
C ARG A 3 30.76 -56.30 18.23
N LEU A 4 31.11 -56.84 17.07
CA LEU A 4 31.20 -56.10 15.82
C LEU A 4 29.79 -55.69 15.35
N PHE A 5 28.79 -56.56 15.53
CA PHE A 5 27.39 -56.30 15.21
C PHE A 5 26.81 -55.20 16.11
N LEU A 6 27.22 -55.15 17.38
CA LEU A 6 26.73 -54.13 18.33
C LEU A 6 27.22 -52.73 17.96
N TYR A 7 28.49 -52.61 17.54
CA TYR A 7 29.04 -51.32 17.10
C TYR A 7 28.42 -50.84 15.79
N ALA A 8 28.11 -51.78 14.86
CA ALA A 8 27.43 -51.45 13.62
C ALA A 8 26.00 -50.93 13.87
N LEU A 9 25.29 -51.56 14.83
CA LEU A 9 23.91 -51.13 15.18
C LEU A 9 23.90 -49.79 15.88
N VAL A 10 24.85 -49.51 16.78
CA VAL A 10 24.97 -48.21 17.48
C VAL A 10 25.39 -47.10 16.50
N GLY A 11 26.25 -47.42 15.53
CA GLY A 11 26.65 -46.50 14.48
C GLY A 11 25.48 -46.07 13.59
N LEU A 12 24.61 -47.04 13.25
CA LEU A 12 23.45 -46.79 12.38
C LEU A 12 22.37 -45.95 13.08
N THR A 13 22.21 -46.13 14.40
CA THR A 13 21.26 -45.32 15.17
C THR A 13 21.75 -43.90 15.41
N LEU A 14 23.06 -43.69 15.50
CA LEU A 14 23.63 -42.33 15.63
C LEU A 14 23.51 -41.52 14.34
N VAL A 15 23.61 -42.16 13.17
CA VAL A 15 23.48 -41.51 11.87
C VAL A 15 22.01 -41.09 11.61
N SER A 16 21.04 -41.87 12.12
CA SER A 16 19.63 -41.55 11.94
C SER A 16 19.16 -40.34 12.78
N LEU A 17 19.85 -39.96 13.85
CA LEU A 17 19.49 -38.81 14.68
C LEU A 17 19.94 -37.45 14.10
N VAL A 18 20.83 -37.47 13.10
CA VAL A 18 21.35 -36.22 12.50
C VAL A 18 20.46 -35.72 11.35
N LEU A 19 19.46 -36.54 10.94
CA LEU A 19 18.53 -36.17 9.87
C LEU A 19 17.19 -35.58 10.37
N VAL A 20 17.11 -35.23 11.66
CA VAL A 20 16.01 -34.34 12.13
C VAL A 20 16.35 -32.97 11.61
N GLY A 21 15.88 -32.71 10.41
CA GLY A 21 16.14 -31.45 9.71
C GLY A 21 15.78 -30.23 10.56
N CYS A 22 16.66 -29.27 10.58
CA CYS A 22 16.33 -27.91 10.91
C CYS A 22 15.20 -27.48 9.97
N GLY A 23 13.96 -27.60 10.40
CA GLY A 23 12.90 -26.87 9.76
C GLY A 23 13.32 -25.40 9.80
N ALA A 24 13.71 -24.86 8.65
CA ALA A 24 14.06 -23.45 8.56
C ALA A 24 12.85 -22.68 9.11
N LYS A 25 13.02 -21.97 10.22
CA LYS A 25 12.00 -21.06 10.72
C LYS A 25 11.79 -20.01 9.64
N THR A 26 10.64 -20.05 8.99
CA THR A 26 10.27 -19.01 8.05
C THR A 26 10.28 -17.67 8.81
N THR A 27 11.03 -16.71 8.30
CA THR A 27 11.06 -15.37 8.87
C THR A 27 9.69 -14.74 8.62
N LYS A 28 9.05 -14.30 9.68
CA LYS A 28 7.75 -13.61 9.59
C LYS A 28 8.02 -12.10 9.54
N VAL A 29 7.59 -11.46 8.47
CA VAL A 29 7.77 -10.02 8.22
C VAL A 29 6.46 -9.30 8.56
N ARG A 30 6.54 -8.31 9.45
CA ARG A 30 5.39 -7.51 9.89
C ARG A 30 5.26 -6.31 8.96
N VAL A 31 4.17 -6.27 8.18
CA VAL A 31 3.94 -5.28 7.13
C VAL A 31 2.74 -4.42 7.50
N ALA A 32 2.97 -3.13 7.72
CA ALA A 32 1.90 -2.16 8.03
C ALA A 32 1.20 -1.70 6.75
N THR A 33 -0.11 -1.52 6.82
CA THR A 33 -0.93 -1.04 5.71
C THR A 33 -2.13 -0.28 6.28
N ASP A 34 -2.59 0.78 5.63
CA ASP A 34 -3.82 1.48 5.99
C ASP A 34 -4.94 0.93 5.09
N ALA A 35 -5.65 -0.09 5.59
CA ALA A 35 -6.62 -0.84 4.78
C ALA A 35 -7.95 -0.08 4.60
N SER A 36 -7.85 1.19 4.22
CA SER A 36 -8.96 2.07 3.84
C SER A 36 -8.81 2.61 2.41
N TRP A 37 -7.85 2.07 1.62
CA TRP A 37 -7.38 2.67 0.36
C TRP A 37 -7.66 1.76 -0.86
N PRO A 38 -8.95 1.49 -1.20
CA PRO A 38 -9.25 0.64 -2.37
C PRO A 38 -8.81 1.34 -3.67
N PRO A 39 -8.35 0.60 -4.69
CA PRO A 39 -8.24 -0.86 -4.77
C PRO A 39 -6.90 -1.42 -4.29
N PHE A 40 -6.04 -0.59 -3.68
CA PHE A 40 -4.69 -1.01 -3.27
C PHE A 40 -4.73 -1.88 -2.00
N GLU A 41 -5.38 -1.41 -0.94
CA GLU A 41 -5.54 -2.15 0.31
C GLU A 41 -6.84 -1.72 1.00
N TYR A 42 -7.65 -2.69 1.35
CA TYR A 42 -8.92 -2.43 2.05
C TYR A 42 -9.41 -3.70 2.74
N VAL A 43 -10.29 -3.50 3.72
CA VAL A 43 -10.94 -4.63 4.40
C VAL A 43 -12.14 -5.05 3.55
N ASP A 44 -12.13 -6.28 3.07
CA ASP A 44 -13.27 -6.85 2.34
C ASP A 44 -14.45 -7.00 3.29
N GLU A 45 -15.61 -6.46 2.92
CA GLU A 45 -16.78 -6.40 3.79
C GLU A 45 -17.37 -7.78 4.09
N GLN A 46 -17.15 -8.76 3.21
CA GLN A 46 -17.72 -10.10 3.36
C GLN A 46 -16.79 -11.02 4.14
N THR A 47 -15.50 -11.06 3.74
CA THR A 47 -14.51 -11.97 4.34
C THR A 47 -13.83 -11.39 5.59
N LYS A 48 -13.86 -10.06 5.74
CA LYS A 48 -13.15 -9.30 6.79
C LYS A 48 -11.62 -9.41 6.67
N GLU A 49 -11.14 -9.90 5.55
CA GLU A 49 -9.70 -9.98 5.26
C GLU A 49 -9.21 -8.69 4.60
N ILE A 50 -7.93 -8.38 4.81
CA ILE A 50 -7.28 -7.29 4.09
C ILE A 50 -6.93 -7.80 2.69
N VAL A 51 -7.41 -7.10 1.67
CA VAL A 51 -7.26 -7.49 0.26
C VAL A 51 -6.87 -6.26 -0.56
N GLY A 52 -6.43 -6.48 -1.78
CA GLY A 52 -6.13 -5.41 -2.74
C GLY A 52 -4.84 -5.68 -3.50
N PHE A 53 -4.53 -4.74 -4.38
CA PHE A 53 -3.33 -4.79 -5.23
C PHE A 53 -2.05 -4.92 -4.39
N ASP A 54 -1.89 -4.05 -3.39
CA ASP A 54 -0.71 -4.00 -2.52
C ASP A 54 -0.55 -5.30 -1.72
N ILE A 55 -1.67 -5.84 -1.26
CA ILE A 55 -1.70 -7.08 -0.46
C ILE A 55 -1.24 -8.27 -1.32
N ASP A 56 -1.78 -8.38 -2.54
CA ASP A 56 -1.39 -9.44 -3.46
C ASP A 56 0.05 -9.29 -3.93
N LEU A 57 0.49 -8.05 -4.19
CA LEU A 57 1.89 -7.78 -4.56
C LEU A 57 2.83 -8.22 -3.43
N MET A 58 2.52 -7.85 -2.18
CA MET A 58 3.37 -8.22 -1.03
C MET A 58 3.37 -9.75 -0.80
N LYS A 59 2.23 -10.42 -0.99
CA LYS A 59 2.16 -11.89 -0.93
C LYS A 59 3.05 -12.53 -1.99
N ALA A 60 3.04 -12.01 -3.22
CA ALA A 60 3.88 -12.52 -4.31
C ALA A 60 5.38 -12.31 -4.01
N ILE A 61 5.73 -11.15 -3.45
CA ILE A 61 7.11 -10.85 -3.00
C ILE A 61 7.54 -11.87 -1.92
N ALA A 62 6.67 -12.12 -0.95
CA ALA A 62 6.95 -13.04 0.16
C ALA A 62 7.14 -14.48 -0.34
N GLU A 63 6.30 -14.93 -1.25
CA GLU A 63 6.41 -16.26 -1.87
C GLU A 63 7.76 -16.41 -2.57
N LYS A 64 8.16 -15.44 -3.38
CA LYS A 64 9.46 -15.45 -4.07
C LYS A 64 10.63 -15.33 -3.10
N GLY A 65 10.45 -14.58 -2.02
CA GLY A 65 11.49 -14.36 -1.00
C GLY A 65 11.61 -15.47 0.03
N GLY A 66 10.67 -16.41 0.07
CA GLY A 66 10.68 -17.52 1.03
C GLY A 66 10.42 -17.09 2.47
N PHE A 67 9.57 -16.06 2.68
CA PHE A 67 9.20 -15.59 4.01
C PHE A 67 7.67 -15.49 4.13
N GLU A 68 7.18 -15.37 5.37
CA GLU A 68 5.76 -15.17 5.67
C GLU A 68 5.49 -13.70 5.94
N VAL A 69 4.28 -13.23 5.59
CA VAL A 69 3.85 -11.85 5.87
C VAL A 69 2.75 -11.88 6.93
N GLU A 70 2.86 -10.96 7.88
CA GLU A 70 1.78 -10.58 8.77
C GLU A 70 1.37 -9.14 8.46
N PHE A 71 0.17 -8.96 7.89
CA PHE A 71 -0.35 -7.62 7.63
C PHE A 71 -0.93 -7.05 8.92
N ILE A 72 -0.56 -5.78 9.21
CA ILE A 72 -1.04 -5.04 10.38
C ILE A 72 -1.79 -3.82 9.87
N ASN A 73 -3.12 -3.83 10.07
CA ASN A 73 -3.97 -2.70 9.68
C ASN A 73 -3.81 -1.58 10.70
N VAL A 74 -3.38 -0.43 10.24
CA VAL A 74 -3.15 0.75 11.08
C VAL A 74 -3.36 2.01 10.25
N SER A 75 -4.02 3.01 10.82
CA SER A 75 -4.33 4.27 10.14
C SER A 75 -3.05 4.99 9.71
N TRP A 76 -3.14 5.84 8.69
CA TRP A 76 -1.99 6.43 7.97
C TRP A 76 -0.98 7.16 8.87
N ASP A 77 -1.43 8.09 9.72
CA ASP A 77 -0.52 8.83 10.60
C ASP A 77 0.22 7.93 11.60
N PRO A 78 -0.48 7.04 12.34
CA PRO A 78 0.21 6.03 13.17
C PRO A 78 1.10 5.08 12.37
N LEU A 79 0.77 4.76 11.10
CA LEU A 79 1.61 3.95 10.23
C LEU A 79 2.97 4.64 10.01
N LEU A 80 2.94 5.91 9.59
CA LEU A 80 4.17 6.70 9.37
C LEU A 80 5.00 6.80 10.65
N ALA A 81 4.36 7.10 11.77
CA ALA A 81 5.03 7.20 13.07
C ALA A 81 5.65 5.87 13.49
N GLY A 82 4.92 4.77 13.31
CA GLY A 82 5.39 3.42 13.64
C GLY A 82 6.55 2.97 12.77
N MET A 83 6.50 3.28 11.47
CA MET A 83 7.62 3.00 10.56
C MET A 83 8.87 3.79 10.98
N ALA A 84 8.73 5.06 11.32
CA ALA A 84 9.86 5.90 11.78
C ALA A 84 10.48 5.35 13.08
N GLN A 85 9.70 4.66 13.91
CA GLN A 85 10.13 4.05 15.17
C GLN A 85 10.48 2.57 15.05
N CYS A 86 10.52 2.02 13.83
CA CYS A 86 10.83 0.61 13.54
C CYS A 86 9.87 -0.37 14.25
N GLN A 87 8.60 0.02 14.40
CA GLN A 87 7.57 -0.85 14.98
C GLN A 87 7.11 -1.93 14.01
N TYR A 88 7.34 -1.72 12.72
CA TYR A 88 7.03 -2.66 11.63
C TYR A 88 8.30 -2.87 10.81
N ASP A 89 8.36 -4.02 10.13
CA ASP A 89 9.53 -4.37 9.30
C ASP A 89 9.46 -3.67 7.93
N ALA A 90 8.24 -3.45 7.45
CA ALA A 90 7.98 -2.81 6.16
C ALA A 90 6.58 -2.20 6.16
N SER A 91 6.30 -1.41 5.14
CA SER A 91 4.94 -0.95 4.84
C SER A 91 4.70 -1.01 3.33
N ILE A 92 3.52 -1.43 2.96
CA ILE A 92 2.97 -1.31 1.62
C ILE A 92 1.56 -0.72 1.78
N SER A 93 1.34 0.49 1.26
CA SER A 93 0.10 1.23 1.52
C SER A 93 -0.05 2.38 0.52
N ALA A 94 0.06 2.09 -0.76
CA ALA A 94 -0.04 3.06 -1.87
C ALA A 94 0.79 4.33 -1.61
N MET A 95 1.94 4.19 -0.96
CA MET A 95 2.73 5.33 -0.47
C MET A 95 3.50 5.99 -1.61
N THR A 96 3.20 7.24 -1.89
CA THR A 96 3.93 8.07 -2.85
C THR A 96 5.35 8.35 -2.33
N ILE A 97 6.34 8.18 -3.20
CA ILE A 97 7.73 8.55 -2.92
C ILE A 97 7.84 10.08 -3.04
N THR A 98 8.27 10.73 -1.96
CA THR A 98 8.59 12.17 -1.97
C THR A 98 10.00 12.38 -1.43
N GLU A 99 10.61 13.52 -1.77
CA GLU A 99 11.97 13.83 -1.29
C GLU A 99 12.00 13.94 0.24
N ASP A 100 10.94 14.46 0.85
CA ASP A 100 10.86 14.55 2.33
C ASP A 100 10.79 13.15 2.95
N ARG A 101 9.98 12.25 2.37
CA ARG A 101 9.85 10.88 2.87
C ARG A 101 11.16 10.09 2.73
N LYS A 102 11.93 10.36 1.67
CA LYS A 102 13.25 9.72 1.46
C LYS A 102 14.25 10.06 2.56
N GLN A 103 14.04 11.17 3.28
CA GLN A 103 14.91 11.53 4.42
C GLN A 103 14.66 10.63 5.64
N SER A 104 13.47 10.02 5.72
CA SER A 104 13.06 9.20 6.88
C SER A 104 12.94 7.71 6.55
N PHE A 105 12.75 7.36 5.28
CA PHE A 105 12.44 5.99 4.87
C PHE A 105 13.25 5.58 3.65
N ASN A 106 13.53 4.28 3.57
CA ASN A 106 14.04 3.64 2.36
C ASN A 106 12.85 3.13 1.53
N PHE A 107 12.96 3.21 0.22
CA PHE A 107 11.90 2.82 -0.70
C PHE A 107 12.40 1.77 -1.69
N SER A 108 11.50 0.92 -2.15
CA SER A 108 11.73 0.02 -3.28
C SER A 108 11.74 0.81 -4.59
N GLU A 109 11.98 0.12 -5.69
CA GLU A 109 11.63 0.66 -7.01
C GLU A 109 10.12 0.90 -7.07
N PRO A 110 9.67 1.91 -7.81
CA PRO A 110 8.24 2.17 -7.97
C PRO A 110 7.51 0.97 -8.59
N TYR A 111 6.35 0.65 -8.08
CA TYR A 111 5.53 -0.44 -8.61
C TYR A 111 4.27 0.05 -9.33
N PHE A 112 3.86 1.30 -9.11
CA PHE A 112 2.66 1.85 -9.74
C PHE A 112 2.81 3.36 -9.91
N ALA A 113 2.33 3.89 -11.04
CA ALA A 113 2.26 5.33 -11.30
C ALA A 113 0.86 5.82 -10.90
N ALA A 114 0.78 6.72 -9.93
CA ALA A 114 -0.46 7.30 -9.45
C ALA A 114 -0.26 8.78 -9.16
N GLY A 115 -1.14 9.61 -9.71
CA GLY A 115 -1.09 11.04 -9.47
C GLY A 115 -2.38 11.51 -8.80
N GLN A 116 -2.38 12.77 -8.34
CA GLN A 116 -3.53 13.36 -7.66
C GLN A 116 -4.60 13.78 -8.66
N VAL A 117 -5.87 13.58 -8.32
CA VAL A 117 -7.03 14.01 -9.11
C VAL A 117 -8.06 14.65 -8.17
N VAL A 118 -8.84 15.57 -8.73
CA VAL A 118 -9.96 16.17 -8.02
C VAL A 118 -11.21 15.31 -8.25
N THR A 119 -11.91 14.96 -7.17
CA THR A 119 -13.22 14.28 -7.25
C THR A 119 -14.29 15.24 -6.70
N VAL A 120 -15.40 15.30 -7.39
CA VAL A 120 -16.54 16.16 -7.04
C VAL A 120 -17.83 15.35 -7.11
N ARG A 121 -18.91 15.91 -6.55
CA ARG A 121 -20.25 15.35 -6.77
C ARG A 121 -20.63 15.38 -8.25
N LEU A 122 -21.43 14.44 -8.67
CA LEU A 122 -21.86 14.31 -10.07
C LEU A 122 -22.57 15.57 -10.58
N ASP A 123 -23.34 16.25 -9.72
CA ASP A 123 -24.09 17.45 -10.05
C ASP A 123 -23.24 18.73 -10.05
N ASN A 124 -21.98 18.66 -9.66
CA ASN A 124 -21.09 19.81 -9.63
C ASN A 124 -20.77 20.29 -11.06
N THR A 125 -20.84 21.59 -11.29
CA THR A 125 -20.59 22.20 -12.62
C THR A 125 -19.52 23.29 -12.58
N ASP A 126 -19.09 23.72 -11.39
CA ASP A 126 -18.18 24.88 -11.25
C ASP A 126 -16.72 24.48 -10.96
N ILE A 127 -16.48 23.25 -10.48
CA ILE A 127 -15.12 22.73 -10.28
C ILE A 127 -14.77 21.90 -11.51
N THR A 128 -13.78 22.34 -12.26
CA THR A 128 -13.32 21.68 -13.49
C THR A 128 -11.87 21.15 -13.37
N GLY A 129 -11.28 21.25 -12.18
CA GLY A 129 -9.93 20.79 -11.90
C GLY A 129 -9.31 21.59 -10.77
N LYS A 130 -8.02 21.33 -10.49
CA LYS A 130 -7.32 21.96 -9.35
C LYS A 130 -7.35 23.50 -9.39
N ASP A 131 -7.32 24.09 -10.59
CA ASP A 131 -7.24 25.55 -10.75
C ASP A 131 -8.54 26.28 -10.38
N THR A 132 -9.63 25.52 -10.20
CA THR A 132 -10.94 26.08 -9.81
C THR A 132 -11.29 25.78 -8.36
N LEU A 133 -10.33 25.39 -7.54
CA LEU A 133 -10.54 25.04 -6.13
C LEU A 133 -10.44 26.26 -5.18
N SER A 134 -10.07 27.44 -5.69
CA SER A 134 -10.04 28.65 -4.86
C SER A 134 -11.43 28.94 -4.29
N GLY A 135 -11.52 29.19 -2.98
CA GLY A 135 -12.77 29.41 -2.27
C GLY A 135 -13.54 28.14 -1.93
N LYS A 136 -13.00 26.96 -2.25
CA LYS A 136 -13.67 25.67 -2.01
C LYS A 136 -13.09 24.97 -0.78
N THR A 137 -13.92 24.16 -0.14
CA THR A 137 -13.49 23.24 0.94
C THR A 137 -13.13 21.89 0.31
N VAL A 138 -11.88 21.50 0.45
CA VAL A 138 -11.32 20.30 -0.19
C VAL A 138 -10.89 19.30 0.88
N GLY A 139 -11.43 18.09 0.82
CA GLY A 139 -11.08 17.00 1.71
C GLY A 139 -9.87 16.22 1.22
N ALA A 140 -9.03 15.80 2.15
CA ALA A 140 -7.95 14.86 1.89
C ALA A 140 -7.59 14.12 3.19
N GLN A 141 -6.98 12.95 3.07
CA GLN A 141 -6.49 12.26 4.27
C GLN A 141 -5.23 12.97 4.78
N ILE A 142 -5.15 13.15 6.09
CA ILE A 142 -4.02 13.84 6.74
C ILE A 142 -2.69 13.16 6.39
N GLY A 143 -1.65 13.95 6.14
CA GLY A 143 -0.29 13.44 5.88
C GLY A 143 -0.08 12.80 4.50
N THR A 144 -1.12 12.76 3.65
CA THR A 144 -1.00 12.22 2.28
C THR A 144 -0.54 13.30 1.30
N THR A 145 -0.11 12.86 0.12
CA THR A 145 0.23 13.77 -0.97
C THR A 145 -0.99 14.57 -1.43
N GLY A 146 -2.21 14.02 -1.30
CA GLY A 146 -3.45 14.77 -1.58
C GLY A 146 -3.61 15.99 -0.69
N ALA A 147 -3.33 15.84 0.62
CA ALA A 147 -3.35 16.95 1.56
C ALA A 147 -2.26 17.98 1.22
N ILE A 148 -1.03 17.51 1.00
CA ILE A 148 0.13 18.35 0.67
C ILE A 148 -0.14 19.18 -0.61
N GLU A 149 -0.69 18.56 -1.63
CA GLU A 149 -1.00 19.24 -2.89
C GLU A 149 -2.15 20.24 -2.72
N THR A 150 -3.15 19.89 -1.90
CA THR A 150 -4.26 20.82 -1.60
C THR A 150 -3.78 22.08 -0.89
N GLU A 151 -2.83 21.93 0.05
CA GLU A 151 -2.25 23.09 0.78
C GLU A 151 -1.57 24.10 -0.16
N LYS A 152 -1.07 23.65 -1.31
CA LYS A 152 -0.41 24.52 -2.30
C LYS A 152 -1.41 25.32 -3.14
N ILE A 153 -2.71 24.98 -3.10
CA ILE A 153 -3.73 25.63 -3.93
C ILE A 153 -4.21 26.92 -3.24
N ALA A 154 -3.85 28.03 -3.84
CA ALA A 154 -4.18 29.35 -3.27
C ALA A 154 -5.70 29.54 -3.15
N GLY A 155 -6.15 29.85 -1.93
CA GLY A 155 -7.56 30.10 -1.65
C GLY A 155 -8.40 28.86 -1.38
N ALA A 156 -7.87 27.64 -1.55
CA ALA A 156 -8.58 26.43 -1.14
C ALA A 156 -8.50 26.28 0.39
N THR A 157 -9.55 25.72 0.98
CA THR A 157 -9.58 25.37 2.41
C THR A 157 -9.45 23.87 2.55
N LEU A 158 -8.31 23.40 3.04
CA LEU A 158 -8.10 21.97 3.28
C LEU A 158 -8.86 21.53 4.55
N LYS A 159 -9.63 20.46 4.43
CA LYS A 159 -10.22 19.73 5.57
C LYS A 159 -9.61 18.34 5.60
N THR A 160 -8.84 18.04 6.65
CA THR A 160 -8.17 16.75 6.77
C THR A 160 -9.06 15.73 7.48
N TYR A 161 -8.84 14.45 7.13
CA TYR A 161 -9.55 13.30 7.68
C TYR A 161 -8.53 12.23 8.06
N ASP A 162 -8.81 11.47 9.11
CA ASP A 162 -7.97 10.32 9.50
C ASP A 162 -8.14 9.14 8.52
N ASP A 163 -9.30 9.06 7.86
CA ASP A 163 -9.67 8.00 6.92
C ASP A 163 -10.25 8.67 5.67
N ILE A 164 -9.74 8.30 4.49
CA ILE A 164 -10.15 8.90 3.23
C ILE A 164 -11.63 8.63 2.91
N GLY A 165 -12.17 7.51 3.37
CA GLY A 165 -13.59 7.18 3.18
C GLY A 165 -14.52 8.22 3.82
N LEU A 166 -14.11 8.82 4.94
CA LEU A 166 -14.88 9.90 5.59
C LEU A 166 -14.90 11.15 4.71
N ALA A 167 -13.80 11.47 4.02
CA ALA A 167 -13.78 12.61 3.08
C ALA A 167 -14.75 12.36 1.92
N PHE A 168 -14.76 11.17 1.33
CA PHE A 168 -15.70 10.83 0.25
C PHE A 168 -17.16 10.86 0.75
N GLN A 169 -17.40 10.40 1.99
CA GLN A 169 -18.73 10.45 2.58
C GLN A 169 -19.21 11.90 2.75
N ASP A 170 -18.35 12.79 3.28
CA ASP A 170 -18.66 14.22 3.44
C ASP A 170 -18.87 14.87 2.06
N LEU A 171 -18.10 14.47 1.05
CA LEU A 171 -18.30 14.98 -0.32
C LEU A 171 -19.69 14.59 -0.85
N MET A 172 -20.07 13.32 -0.72
CA MET A 172 -21.38 12.83 -1.19
C MET A 172 -22.54 13.50 -0.43
N ASN A 173 -22.31 13.84 0.84
CA ASN A 173 -23.31 14.51 1.68
C ASN A 173 -23.31 16.04 1.49
N GLY A 174 -22.45 16.60 0.66
CA GLY A 174 -22.39 18.03 0.39
C GLY A 174 -21.76 18.86 1.51
N GLN A 175 -21.01 18.22 2.41
CA GLN A 175 -20.33 18.92 3.52
C GLN A 175 -19.00 19.54 3.09
N ILE A 176 -18.44 19.07 1.98
CA ILE A 176 -17.26 19.63 1.33
C ILE A 176 -17.52 19.69 -0.18
N ASP A 177 -16.68 20.44 -0.89
CA ASP A 177 -16.86 20.71 -2.32
C ASP A 177 -16.14 19.70 -3.21
N ALA A 178 -14.99 19.18 -2.75
CA ALA A 178 -14.14 18.28 -3.52
C ALA A 178 -13.31 17.41 -2.59
N VAL A 179 -12.77 16.30 -3.15
CA VAL A 179 -11.71 15.48 -2.53
C VAL A 179 -10.54 15.45 -3.49
N VAL A 180 -9.32 15.59 -2.95
CA VAL A 180 -8.08 15.37 -3.70
C VAL A 180 -7.43 14.10 -3.15
N ALA A 181 -7.17 13.15 -4.05
CA ALA A 181 -6.60 11.84 -3.70
C ALA A 181 -5.97 11.21 -4.96
N ASP A 182 -5.29 10.10 -4.75
CA ASP A 182 -4.69 9.32 -5.83
C ASP A 182 -5.76 8.88 -6.85
N ASN A 183 -5.44 9.00 -8.14
CA ASN A 183 -6.39 8.73 -9.21
C ASN A 183 -7.00 7.32 -9.13
N PRO A 184 -6.25 6.22 -8.93
CA PRO A 184 -6.90 4.90 -8.85
C PRO A 184 -7.84 4.76 -7.65
N LEU A 185 -7.50 5.38 -6.52
CA LEU A 185 -8.39 5.42 -5.35
C LEU A 185 -9.68 6.17 -5.67
N ALA A 186 -9.55 7.36 -6.26
CA ALA A 186 -10.71 8.18 -6.67
C ALA A 186 -11.63 7.38 -7.59
N LEU A 187 -11.05 6.72 -8.60
CA LEU A 187 -11.81 5.86 -9.53
C LEU A 187 -12.49 4.69 -8.82
N GLY A 188 -11.85 4.13 -7.79
CA GLY A 188 -12.45 3.09 -6.95
C GLY A 188 -13.72 3.58 -6.24
N TYR A 189 -13.67 4.78 -5.65
CA TYR A 189 -14.84 5.39 -5.00
C TYR A 189 -15.92 5.77 -6.02
N ILE A 190 -15.53 6.31 -7.17
CA ILE A 190 -16.46 6.65 -8.26
C ILE A 190 -17.15 5.38 -8.78
N GLY A 191 -16.38 4.31 -8.99
CA GLY A 191 -16.93 3.03 -9.47
C GLY A 191 -17.98 2.44 -8.54
N LYS A 192 -17.83 2.65 -7.22
CA LYS A 192 -18.82 2.25 -6.21
C LYS A 192 -20.01 3.22 -6.12
N ASN A 193 -19.85 4.47 -6.57
CA ASN A 193 -20.85 5.53 -6.44
C ASN A 193 -20.99 6.32 -7.75
N PRO A 194 -21.26 5.64 -8.89
CA PRO A 194 -21.25 6.31 -10.20
C PRO A 194 -22.40 7.29 -10.40
N ASP A 195 -23.43 7.19 -9.57
CA ASP A 195 -24.57 8.11 -9.55
C ASP A 195 -24.33 9.36 -8.69
N LYS A 196 -23.20 9.43 -7.96
CA LYS A 196 -22.93 10.49 -7.00
C LYS A 196 -21.62 11.26 -7.26
N LEU A 197 -20.63 10.60 -7.84
CA LEU A 197 -19.26 11.12 -7.95
C LEU A 197 -18.73 11.10 -9.38
N LYS A 198 -17.82 12.04 -9.67
CA LYS A 198 -17.03 12.07 -10.91
C LYS A 198 -15.69 12.76 -10.66
N THR A 199 -14.72 12.53 -11.54
CA THR A 199 -13.50 13.33 -11.55
C THR A 199 -13.77 14.71 -12.15
N ALA A 200 -12.96 15.68 -11.77
CA ALA A 200 -12.95 17.03 -12.33
C ALA A 200 -11.53 17.36 -12.79
N GLY A 201 -11.36 17.49 -14.09
CA GLY A 201 -10.07 17.72 -14.72
C GLY A 201 -9.21 16.48 -14.78
N ASP A 202 -7.97 16.68 -15.21
CA ASP A 202 -6.97 15.61 -15.40
C ASP A 202 -6.21 15.34 -14.10
N VAL A 203 -5.51 14.23 -14.07
CA VAL A 203 -4.48 13.94 -13.05
C VAL A 203 -3.42 15.05 -13.13
N PHE A 204 -3.08 15.65 -12.01
CA PHE A 204 -2.27 16.88 -12.02
C PHE A 204 -0.92 16.75 -11.31
N THR A 205 -0.55 15.53 -10.84
CA THR A 205 0.81 15.24 -10.32
C THR A 205 1.31 13.93 -10.88
N ASP A 206 2.60 13.72 -10.81
CA ASP A 206 3.24 12.44 -11.11
C ASP A 206 3.74 11.81 -9.81
N UNK A 207 3.25 10.75 -9.49
CA UNK A 207 3.66 10.08 -8.30
C UNK A 207 3.86 8.62 -8.54
N UNK A 208 4.67 7.94 -7.86
CA UNK A 208 4.86 6.55 -7.83
C UNK A 208 4.66 6.04 -6.43
N UNK A 209 3.98 5.04 -6.31
CA UNK A 209 3.80 4.36 -5.08
C UNK A 209 4.90 3.35 -4.90
N UNK A 210 5.36 3.22 -3.74
CA UNK A 210 6.44 2.33 -3.36
C UNK A 210 6.08 1.58 -2.11
N UNK A 211 6.84 0.64 -1.83
CA UNK A 211 6.75 -0.12 -0.60
C UNK A 211 7.82 0.45 0.28
N UNK A 212 7.46 0.81 1.30
CA UNK A 212 8.38 1.41 2.20
C UNK A 212 9.03 0.34 3.03
N UNK A 213 10.25 0.48 3.16
CA UNK A 213 11.03 -0.41 4.00
C UNK A 213 11.62 0.40 5.09
N UNK A 214 11.75 -0.06 6.09
CA UNK A 214 12.32 0.60 7.21
C UNK A 214 13.80 0.78 6.95
N UNK A 215 14.32 1.71 7.41
CA UNK A 215 15.63 2.16 7.19
C UNK A 215 16.67 1.32 7.91
N UNK A 216 16.30 0.81 9.01
CA UNK A 216 17.16 0.08 9.83
C UNK A 216 17.24 -1.41 9.53
N UNK A 217 16.39 -1.79 8.94
CA UNK A 217 16.34 -3.16 8.63
C UNK A 217 17.05 -3.48 7.35
N UNK A 218 18.08 -3.20 7.35
CA UNK A 218 18.92 -3.35 6.19
C UNK A 218 18.88 -4.72 5.57
N UNK A 219 18.82 -5.67 6.34
CA UNK A 219 18.81 -7.01 5.84
C UNK A 219 17.46 -7.43 5.29
N UNK A 220 16.60 -7.06 5.87
CA UNK A 220 15.27 -7.37 5.47
C UNK A 220 14.88 -6.58 4.27
N UNK A 221 15.29 -5.47 4.38
CA UNK A 221 15.03 -4.54 3.31
C UNK A 221 15.67 -4.94 2.00
N UNK A 222 16.71 -5.35 2.19
CA UNK A 222 17.40 -5.85 1.04
C UNK A 222 16.69 -7.00 0.39
N UNK A 223 16.22 -7.72 1.11
CA UNK A 223 15.50 -8.84 0.62
C UNK A 223 14.19 -8.46 -0.02
N UNK A 224 13.61 -7.59 0.53
CA UNK A 224 12.39 -7.11 0.01
C UNK A 224 12.59 -6.28 -1.26
N UNK A 225 13.50 -5.59 -1.17
CA UNK A 225 13.84 -4.79 -2.32
C UNK A 225 14.30 -5.59 -3.51
N UNK A 226 14.95 -6.46 -3.12
CA UNK A 226 15.43 -7.34 -4.13
C UNK A 226 14.31 -8.20 -4.68
N UNK A 227 13.52 -8.45 -3.94
CA UNK A 227 12.43 -9.24 -4.40
C UNK A 227 11.47 -8.45 -5.22
N UNK A 228 11.39 -7.32 -4.90
CA UNK A 228 10.58 -6.46 -5.66
C UNK A 228 11.09 -6.26 -7.06
N UNK A 229 12.11 -6.15 -7.09
CA UNK A 229 12.73 -6.06 -8.38
C UNK A 229 12.63 -7.33 -9.16
N UNK A 230 12.70 -8.21 -8.45
CA UNK A 230 12.61 -9.47 -9.06
C UNK A 230 11.21 -9.93 -9.29
N UNK A 231 10.52 -9.34 -8.60
CA UNK A 231 9.18 -9.72 -8.73
C UNK A 231 8.50 -8.92 -9.78
N UNK A 232 9.12 -8.05 -9.85
CA UNK A 232 8.60 -7.34 -10.80
C UNK A 232 8.52 -8.02 -12.03
N UNK A 233 8.78 -8.84 -11.98
CA UNK A 233 8.49 -9.48 -13.13
C UNK A 233 7.24 -8.86 -13.68
N UNK A 234 7.30 -8.24 -14.25
CA UNK A 234 6.34 -7.57 -15.00
C UNK A 234 5.03 -8.26 -15.18
N UNK A 235 5.09 -9.32 -15.23
CA UNK A 235 3.96 -10.13 -15.39
C UNK A 235 3.12 -10.26 -14.14
N UNK A 236 3.68 -10.04 -13.18
CA UNK A 236 2.98 -10.08 -11.97
C UNK A 236 2.26 -8.80 -11.71
N ILE A 237 2.91 -7.75 -11.97
CA ILE A 237 2.31 -6.42 -11.80
C ILE A 237 1.18 -6.19 -12.81
N ASP A 238 1.44 -6.48 -14.08
CA ASP A 238 0.39 -6.31 -15.12
C ASP A 238 -0.87 -7.14 -14.81
N SER A 239 -0.70 -8.36 -14.32
CA SER A 239 -1.86 -9.19 -13.96
C SER A 239 -2.59 -8.62 -12.73
N LEU A 240 -1.86 -8.05 -11.78
CA LEU A 240 -2.44 -7.39 -10.60
C LEU A 240 -3.16 -6.09 -11.01
N VAL A 241 -2.58 -5.33 -11.94
CA VAL A 241 -3.26 -4.15 -12.50
C VAL A 241 -4.59 -4.58 -13.14
N THR A 242 -4.56 -5.62 -13.96
CA THR A 242 -5.77 -6.15 -14.61
C THR A 242 -6.81 -6.60 -13.57
N LYS A 243 -6.36 -7.31 -12.54
CA LYS A 243 -7.24 -7.86 -11.50
C LYS A 243 -7.90 -6.77 -10.66
N TRP A 244 -7.13 -5.77 -10.22
CA TRP A 244 -7.55 -4.82 -9.19
C TRP A 244 -7.93 -3.44 -9.72
N ILE A 245 -7.25 -2.97 -10.76
CA ILE A 245 -7.40 -1.61 -11.30
C ILE A 245 -8.27 -1.63 -12.57
N GLY A 246 -8.14 -2.71 -13.38
CA GLY A 246 -8.90 -2.88 -14.61
C GLY A 246 -8.47 -1.89 -15.69
N SER A 247 -9.33 -1.73 -16.69
CA SER A 247 -9.07 -0.83 -17.82
C SER A 247 -9.18 0.66 -17.46
N ALA A 248 -9.69 0.97 -16.29
CA ALA A 248 -9.82 2.37 -15.80
C ALA A 248 -8.48 2.98 -15.35
N GLY A 249 -7.44 2.15 -15.23
CA GLY A 249 -6.11 2.59 -14.78
C GLY A 249 -5.10 2.85 -15.90
N GLN A 250 -5.53 2.78 -17.18
CA GLN A 250 -4.64 3.01 -18.33
C GLN A 250 -4.93 4.35 -19.00
#